data_15ca364fd8edd162dce5b9fe5e31d4a2
#
_entry.id   15ca364fd8edd162dce5b9fe5e31d4a2
#
_cell.length_a   1.000
_cell.length_b   1.000
_cell.length_c   1.000
_cell.angle_alpha   90.00
_cell.angle_beta   90.00
_cell.angle_gamma   90.00
#
_symmetry.space_group_name_H-M   'P 1'
#
loop_
_entity.id
_entity.type
_entity.pdbx_description
1 polymer ?
#
loop_
_entity_poly.entity_id
_entity_poly.type
_entity_poly.pdbx_seq_one_letter_code
_entity_poly.pdbx_strand_id
1 'polypeptide(L)'
;MAYRDLREFITQLETLGELRRVSQPVSPMLEMTAVCDRALRAGGPALLFTNPGSAVGDIRSSAVGIAQPRMPAMPVLGNLFGTPRRVALAMGSALQAAGGDPAHPREGLRKLGQLLAQLKEPQPPKGLLNMLSFGVNLLKSGLQSAPRELGSAPCQEIVWQGSEVDLGRLPVQTCWPGDAGPLITWGLTVTRGPHKPRQNLGIYRQQVIAPNKLILRWFAHRGGAQDFRDHALAHPGVPFPVSVALGADPAMLLAAVTPIPDSLSEYQFAGLLRGARTELVRCLGNDLQVPASAEIVLEGAILPSADDPSGWEMAPEGPFGDHTGYYNEVERHLVMTIDRISMRPDPIYHSTYTGKPPDEPSILGEALNEVFVPILQKQFPEIVDFHLPAEGCSYRIAVVSLRKEFPGHARRVMFGIWSFLRQFMYTKTIIVVDDDIDVRDWKEVMWALSTRFDAARDTVIAENTPIDELDFASPVAGLGSKMGLDATNKWPAETSRAWGRVISRDAALAQRVDALCAGLGF
;
A
#
# COMPACT_ATOMS: atom_id res chain seq x y z
N MET A 1 -1.17 -16.74 12.56
CA MET A 1 -2.35 -17.59 12.23
C MET A 1 -2.43 -17.67 10.72
N ALA A 2 -2.64 -18.86 10.15
CA ALA A 2 -2.81 -19.02 8.71
C ALA A 2 -4.28 -18.78 8.35
N TYR A 3 -4.54 -18.21 7.18
CA TYR A 3 -5.86 -18.08 6.56
C TYR A 3 -5.73 -18.43 5.07
N ARG A 4 -6.79 -18.91 4.46
CA ARG A 4 -6.81 -19.32 3.05
C ARG A 4 -7.35 -18.23 2.12
N ASP A 5 -8.32 -17.45 2.62
CA ASP A 5 -9.02 -16.42 1.86
C ASP A 5 -9.45 -15.25 2.77
N LEU A 6 -10.10 -14.26 2.17
CA LEU A 6 -10.62 -13.09 2.87
C LEU A 6 -11.63 -13.45 3.96
N ARG A 7 -12.47 -14.47 3.74
CA ARG A 7 -13.54 -14.87 4.68
C ARG A 7 -12.99 -15.49 5.95
N GLU A 8 -11.96 -16.33 5.84
CA GLU A 8 -11.25 -16.86 7.00
C GLU A 8 -10.56 -15.74 7.79
N PHE A 9 -9.96 -14.77 7.09
CA PHE A 9 -9.35 -13.63 7.75
C PHE A 9 -10.38 -12.76 8.47
N ILE A 10 -11.54 -12.49 7.87
CA ILE A 10 -12.68 -11.82 8.52
C ILE A 10 -13.07 -12.55 9.80
N THR A 11 -13.20 -13.87 9.75
CA THR A 11 -13.56 -14.69 10.92
C THR A 11 -12.50 -14.59 12.03
N GLN A 12 -11.22 -14.58 11.68
CA GLN A 12 -10.14 -14.36 12.65
C GLN A 12 -10.23 -12.97 13.28
N LEU A 13 -10.45 -11.93 12.50
CA LEU A 13 -10.59 -10.56 13.02
C LEU A 13 -11.80 -10.41 13.93
N GLU A 14 -12.92 -11.06 13.62
CA GLU A 14 -14.10 -11.11 14.52
C GLU A 14 -13.77 -11.75 15.86
N THR A 15 -13.08 -12.90 15.84
CA THR A 15 -12.66 -13.62 17.04
C THR A 15 -11.72 -12.78 17.91
N LEU A 16 -10.88 -11.96 17.29
CA LEU A 16 -9.92 -11.08 17.97
C LEU A 16 -10.53 -9.74 18.41
N GLY A 17 -11.80 -9.46 18.09
CA GLY A 17 -12.44 -8.16 18.33
C GLY A 17 -11.96 -7.04 17.42
N GLU A 18 -11.23 -7.38 16.33
CA GLU A 18 -10.65 -6.45 15.36
C GLU A 18 -11.60 -6.16 14.17
N LEU A 19 -12.79 -6.77 14.14
CA LEU A 19 -13.82 -6.53 13.13
C LEU A 19 -15.19 -6.35 13.77
N ARG A 20 -15.98 -5.43 13.23
CA ARG A 20 -17.38 -5.19 13.62
C ARG A 20 -18.30 -5.27 12.41
N ARG A 21 -19.41 -6.00 12.54
CA ARG A 21 -20.51 -5.98 11.56
C ARG A 21 -21.40 -4.77 11.79
N VAL A 22 -21.72 -4.07 10.71
CA VAL A 22 -22.63 -2.91 10.69
C VAL A 22 -23.88 -3.33 9.95
N SER A 23 -24.97 -3.56 10.69
CA SER A 23 -26.25 -4.02 10.14
C SER A 23 -27.19 -2.88 9.75
N GLN A 24 -26.94 -1.68 10.27
CA GLN A 24 -27.68 -0.48 9.88
C GLN A 24 -27.44 -0.20 8.39
N PRO A 25 -28.45 0.33 7.68
CA PRO A 25 -28.25 0.80 6.31
C PRO A 25 -27.20 1.92 6.28
N VAL A 26 -26.17 1.75 5.44
CA VAL A 26 -25.13 2.76 5.22
C VAL A 26 -24.87 2.86 3.72
N SER A 27 -24.96 4.05 3.17
CA SER A 27 -24.78 4.27 1.73
C SER A 27 -23.33 4.12 1.29
N PRO A 28 -23.06 3.44 0.17
CA PRO A 28 -21.75 3.48 -0.49
C PRO A 28 -21.37 4.90 -0.95
N MET A 29 -22.34 5.78 -1.12
CA MET A 29 -22.11 7.18 -1.47
C MET A 29 -21.84 7.98 -0.20
N LEU A 30 -20.59 8.36 0.03
CA LEU A 30 -20.07 9.24 1.10
C LEU A 30 -20.16 8.67 2.52
N GLU A 31 -21.27 7.98 2.89
CA GLU A 31 -21.50 7.57 4.28
C GLU A 31 -20.51 6.49 4.75
N MET A 32 -20.29 5.44 3.95
CA MET A 32 -19.32 4.39 4.31
C MET A 32 -17.93 4.95 4.51
N THR A 33 -17.50 5.85 3.63
CA THR A 33 -16.20 6.54 3.77
C THR A 33 -16.13 7.32 5.07
N ALA A 34 -17.18 8.09 5.42
CA ALA A 34 -17.21 8.88 6.65
C ALA A 34 -17.19 8.01 7.92
N VAL A 35 -17.83 6.83 7.88
CA VAL A 35 -17.80 5.87 9.00
C VAL A 35 -16.41 5.21 9.11
N CYS A 36 -15.82 4.79 7.97
CA CYS A 36 -14.47 4.22 7.94
C CYS A 36 -13.41 5.21 8.43
N ASP A 37 -13.47 6.48 8.00
CA ASP A 37 -12.53 7.53 8.42
C ASP A 37 -12.59 7.75 9.94
N ARG A 38 -13.80 7.83 10.52
CA ARG A 38 -13.92 7.95 11.98
C ARG A 38 -13.42 6.73 12.73
N ALA A 39 -13.70 5.52 12.23
CA ALA A 39 -13.23 4.29 12.83
C ALA A 39 -11.68 4.23 12.79
N LEU A 40 -11.08 4.56 11.65
CA LEU A 40 -9.63 4.57 11.48
C LEU A 40 -8.96 5.56 12.43
N ARG A 41 -9.44 6.81 12.48
CA ARG A 41 -8.88 7.87 13.35
C ARG A 41 -9.01 7.56 14.83
N ALA A 42 -9.99 6.75 15.21
CA ALA A 42 -10.16 6.26 16.57
C ALA A 42 -9.35 4.98 16.87
N GLY A 43 -8.52 4.48 15.93
CA GLY A 43 -7.86 3.17 16.07
C GLY A 43 -8.84 2.01 16.14
N GLY A 44 -10.05 2.18 15.58
CA GLY A 44 -11.17 1.24 15.67
C GLY A 44 -11.03 0.03 14.73
N PRO A 45 -12.01 -0.90 14.78
CA PRO A 45 -11.98 -2.16 14.06
C PRO A 45 -12.15 -2.00 12.54
N ALA A 46 -11.87 -3.08 11.79
CA ALA A 46 -12.38 -3.26 10.44
C ALA A 46 -13.91 -3.31 10.46
N LEU A 47 -14.55 -2.88 9.39
CA LEU A 47 -16.00 -2.75 9.31
C LEU A 47 -16.56 -3.61 8.16
N LEU A 48 -17.50 -4.48 8.47
CA LEU A 48 -18.26 -5.24 7.48
C LEU A 48 -19.70 -4.72 7.45
N PHE A 49 -20.01 -3.90 6.45
CA PHE A 49 -21.35 -3.36 6.22
C PHE A 49 -22.19 -4.46 5.56
N THR A 50 -23.17 -5.00 6.29
CA THR A 50 -24.01 -6.10 5.80
C THR A 50 -25.28 -5.60 5.09
N ASN A 51 -25.56 -4.31 5.16
CA ASN A 51 -26.71 -3.68 4.52
C ASN A 51 -26.26 -2.38 3.79
N PRO A 52 -25.58 -2.51 2.63
CA PRO A 52 -25.23 -1.34 1.83
C PRO A 52 -26.50 -0.71 1.22
N GLY A 53 -26.85 0.47 1.70
CA GLY A 53 -28.02 1.19 1.23
C GLY A 53 -28.24 2.45 2.04
N SER A 54 -28.96 3.45 1.52
CA SER A 54 -29.23 4.68 2.23
C SER A 54 -30.40 4.51 3.21
N ALA A 55 -30.24 4.98 4.45
CA ALA A 55 -31.33 5.12 5.41
C ALA A 55 -32.25 6.33 5.08
N VAL A 56 -31.74 7.28 4.30
CA VAL A 56 -32.46 8.49 3.84
C VAL A 56 -32.52 8.44 2.32
N GLY A 57 -33.72 8.54 1.75
CA GLY A 57 -33.93 8.46 0.29
C GLY A 57 -32.91 9.29 -0.51
N ASP A 58 -32.33 8.66 -1.48
CA ASP A 58 -31.16 9.07 -2.24
C ASP A 58 -31.39 10.44 -2.93
N ILE A 59 -30.93 11.52 -2.30
CA ILE A 59 -31.16 12.91 -2.76
C ILE A 59 -30.33 13.24 -4.01
N ARG A 60 -29.40 12.36 -4.42
CA ARG A 60 -28.47 12.63 -5.56
C ARG A 60 -28.40 11.56 -6.64
N SER A 61 -29.14 10.46 -6.57
CA SER A 61 -29.22 9.48 -7.67
C SER A 61 -29.82 10.07 -8.96
N SER A 62 -30.50 11.21 -8.86
CA SER A 62 -31.05 11.94 -9.99
C SER A 62 -30.02 12.75 -10.81
N ALA A 63 -28.82 13.00 -10.29
CA ALA A 63 -27.83 13.84 -10.97
C ALA A 63 -26.93 13.08 -11.96
N VAL A 64 -26.81 11.73 -11.83
CA VAL A 64 -25.96 10.89 -12.72
C VAL A 64 -26.79 9.94 -13.59
N GLY A 65 -28.13 9.92 -13.47
CA GLY A 65 -29.03 9.19 -14.38
C GLY A 65 -28.94 7.64 -14.32
N ILE A 66 -28.20 7.07 -13.37
CA ILE A 66 -28.10 5.62 -13.19
C ILE A 66 -29.02 5.24 -12.03
N ALA A 67 -30.22 4.79 -12.35
CA ALA A 67 -31.10 4.13 -11.37
C ALA A 67 -30.42 2.86 -10.86
N GLN A 68 -30.02 2.84 -9.58
CA GLN A 68 -29.45 1.61 -9.00
C GLN A 68 -30.57 0.54 -8.89
N PRO A 69 -30.44 -0.59 -9.55
CA PRO A 69 -31.36 -1.70 -9.32
C PRO A 69 -31.20 -2.18 -7.87
N ARG A 70 -32.31 -2.55 -7.21
CA ARG A 70 -32.29 -3.22 -5.90
C ARG A 70 -31.52 -4.54 -6.03
N MET A 71 -30.28 -4.55 -5.55
CA MET A 71 -29.47 -5.76 -5.43
C MET A 71 -29.75 -6.48 -4.11
N PRO A 72 -29.62 -7.81 -4.03
CA PRO A 72 -29.35 -8.45 -2.75
C PRO A 72 -28.14 -7.73 -2.13
N ALA A 73 -28.23 -7.44 -0.82
CA ALA A 73 -27.24 -6.62 -0.13
C ALA A 73 -25.88 -7.30 -0.14
N MET A 74 -25.02 -6.96 -1.14
CA MET A 74 -23.64 -7.44 -1.20
C MET A 74 -22.85 -6.74 -0.08
N PRO A 75 -22.33 -7.48 0.92
CA PRO A 75 -21.59 -6.86 2.02
C PRO A 75 -20.36 -6.10 1.52
N VAL A 76 -20.07 -4.97 2.18
CA VAL A 76 -18.88 -4.15 1.90
C VAL A 76 -17.93 -4.22 3.09
N LEU A 77 -16.68 -4.59 2.83
CA LEU A 77 -15.60 -4.59 3.82
C LEU A 77 -14.76 -3.32 3.65
N GLY A 78 -14.59 -2.56 4.73
CA GLY A 78 -13.73 -1.38 4.76
C GLY A 78 -12.87 -1.32 6.01
N ASN A 79 -11.87 -0.44 6.00
CA ASN A 79 -10.92 -0.24 7.09
C ASN A 79 -10.17 -1.52 7.50
N LEU A 80 -9.90 -2.42 6.54
CA LEU A 80 -9.26 -3.71 6.81
C LEU A 80 -7.84 -3.54 7.38
N PHE A 81 -7.05 -2.67 6.77
CA PHE A 81 -5.67 -2.38 7.15
C PHE A 81 -5.52 -1.10 7.98
N GLY A 82 -6.60 -0.60 8.58
CA GLY A 82 -6.60 0.66 9.32
C GLY A 82 -5.86 0.64 10.67
N THR A 83 -5.14 -0.43 11.02
CA THR A 83 -4.18 -0.45 12.14
C THR A 83 -2.95 -1.29 11.80
N PRO A 84 -1.75 -0.94 12.32
CA PRO A 84 -0.54 -1.75 12.15
C PRO A 84 -0.70 -3.20 12.63
N ARG A 85 -1.53 -3.42 13.64
CA ARG A 85 -1.84 -4.76 14.16
C ARG A 85 -2.55 -5.63 13.11
N ARG A 86 -3.54 -5.09 12.41
CA ARG A 86 -4.24 -5.83 11.34
C ARG A 86 -3.34 -6.09 10.14
N VAL A 87 -2.44 -5.16 9.80
CA VAL A 87 -1.41 -5.39 8.78
C VAL A 87 -0.48 -6.54 9.21
N ALA A 88 -0.02 -6.55 10.47
CA ALA A 88 0.81 -7.63 11.01
C ALA A 88 0.07 -8.99 11.02
N LEU A 89 -1.22 -9.01 11.38
CA LEU A 89 -2.05 -10.22 11.29
C LEU A 89 -2.18 -10.72 9.84
N ALA A 90 -2.31 -9.82 8.88
CA ALA A 90 -2.38 -10.14 7.47
C ALA A 90 -1.06 -10.70 6.89
N MET A 91 0.09 -10.40 7.50
CA MET A 91 1.37 -11.04 7.17
C MET A 91 1.43 -12.54 7.56
N GLY A 92 0.45 -13.02 8.31
CA GLY A 92 0.16 -14.43 8.54
C GLY A 92 1.33 -15.26 9.03
N SER A 93 1.62 -16.36 8.31
CA SER A 93 2.66 -17.33 8.68
C SER A 93 4.07 -16.76 8.57
N ALA A 94 4.34 -15.79 7.69
CA ALA A 94 5.66 -15.18 7.55
C ALA A 94 6.06 -14.41 8.81
N LEU A 95 5.12 -13.67 9.41
CA LEU A 95 5.36 -12.97 10.67
C LEU A 95 5.72 -13.95 11.79
N GLN A 96 4.98 -15.07 11.91
CA GLN A 96 5.25 -16.10 12.90
C GLN A 96 6.60 -16.80 12.67
N ALA A 97 6.92 -17.12 11.40
CA ALA A 97 8.21 -17.71 11.03
C ALA A 97 9.40 -16.79 11.36
N ALA A 98 9.20 -15.48 11.31
CA ALA A 98 10.18 -14.48 11.71
C ALA A 98 10.24 -14.30 13.26
N GLY A 99 9.40 -14.98 14.04
CA GLY A 99 9.30 -14.79 15.49
C GLY A 99 8.64 -13.48 15.89
N GLY A 100 7.80 -12.92 15.01
CA GLY A 100 7.03 -11.71 15.26
C GLY A 100 5.75 -11.98 16.03
N ASP A 101 5.32 -10.99 16.81
CA ASP A 101 4.07 -11.01 17.57
C ASP A 101 3.13 -9.90 17.05
N PRO A 102 1.90 -10.22 16.61
CA PRO A 102 0.93 -9.21 16.20
C PRO A 102 0.51 -8.24 17.32
N ALA A 103 0.73 -8.60 18.59
CA ALA A 103 0.52 -7.69 19.71
C ALA A 103 1.59 -6.57 19.75
N HIS A 104 2.78 -6.85 19.21
CA HIS A 104 3.87 -5.90 19.02
C HIS A 104 4.18 -5.75 17.52
N PRO A 105 3.27 -5.16 16.73
CA PRO A 105 3.29 -5.24 15.26
C PRO A 105 4.58 -4.68 14.66
N ARG A 106 5.10 -3.59 15.20
CA ARG A 106 6.32 -2.94 14.72
C ARG A 106 7.55 -3.87 14.81
N GLU A 107 7.76 -4.48 15.99
CA GLU A 107 8.88 -5.42 16.17
C GLU A 107 8.73 -6.65 15.28
N GLY A 108 7.52 -7.17 15.16
CA GLY A 108 7.21 -8.30 14.29
C GLY A 108 7.49 -8.03 12.83
N LEU A 109 7.07 -6.86 12.32
CA LEU A 109 7.31 -6.44 10.94
C LEU A 109 8.81 -6.22 10.67
N ARG A 110 9.57 -5.67 11.63
CA ARG A 110 11.03 -5.55 11.53
C ARG A 110 11.73 -6.90 11.46
N LYS A 111 11.30 -7.87 12.26
CA LYS A 111 11.84 -9.25 12.18
C LYS A 111 11.57 -9.87 10.81
N LEU A 112 10.37 -9.66 10.25
CA LEU A 112 10.06 -10.07 8.89
C LEU A 112 10.98 -9.38 7.86
N GLY A 113 11.18 -8.07 8.00
CA GLY A 113 12.10 -7.30 7.16
C GLY A 113 13.55 -7.83 7.22
N GLN A 114 14.03 -8.19 8.40
CA GLN A 114 15.36 -8.82 8.58
C GLN A 114 15.45 -10.15 7.82
N LEU A 115 14.41 -10.99 7.90
CA LEU A 115 14.34 -12.24 7.15
C LEU A 115 14.38 -12.00 5.63
N LEU A 116 13.57 -11.06 5.13
CA LEU A 116 13.55 -10.70 3.70
C LEU A 116 14.89 -10.11 3.23
N ALA A 117 15.52 -9.29 4.07
CA ALA A 117 16.84 -8.73 3.78
C ALA A 117 17.92 -9.82 3.69
N GLN A 118 17.83 -10.88 4.49
CA GLN A 118 18.73 -12.05 4.40
C GLN A 118 18.48 -12.89 3.14
N LEU A 119 17.21 -13.02 2.71
CA LEU A 119 16.86 -13.76 1.50
C LEU A 119 17.31 -13.04 0.22
N LYS A 120 17.34 -11.70 0.23
CA LYS A 120 17.82 -10.91 -0.91
C LYS A 120 19.31 -11.06 -1.16
N GLU A 121 20.11 -11.19 -0.11
CA GLU A 121 21.57 -11.41 -0.16
C GLU A 121 21.94 -12.52 0.85
N PRO A 122 21.79 -13.79 0.45
CA PRO A 122 22.06 -14.90 1.34
C PRO A 122 23.55 -14.94 1.68
N GLN A 123 23.88 -14.61 2.93
CA GLN A 123 25.20 -14.90 3.47
C GLN A 123 25.20 -16.36 3.96
N PRO A 124 26.11 -17.22 3.46
CA PRO A 124 26.16 -18.61 3.94
C PRO A 124 26.42 -18.62 5.45
N PRO A 125 25.57 -19.27 6.23
CA PRO A 125 25.73 -19.35 7.67
C PRO A 125 27.01 -20.12 8.04
N LYS A 126 27.73 -19.66 9.05
CA LYS A 126 28.92 -20.36 9.55
C LYS A 126 28.48 -21.64 10.29
N GLY A 127 28.93 -22.80 9.80
CA GLY A 127 28.71 -24.11 10.41
C GLY A 127 27.76 -25.04 9.64
N LEU A 128 28.11 -26.34 9.58
CA LEU A 128 27.47 -27.36 8.73
C LEU A 128 25.97 -27.57 9.06
N LEU A 129 25.61 -27.56 10.32
CA LEU A 129 24.22 -27.72 10.80
C LEU A 129 23.35 -26.50 10.44
N ASN A 130 23.91 -25.29 10.52
CA ASN A 130 23.24 -24.07 10.13
C ASN A 130 23.09 -23.98 8.60
N MET A 131 24.03 -24.50 7.82
CA MET A 131 23.92 -24.62 6.36
C MET A 131 22.82 -25.60 5.95
N LEU A 132 22.68 -26.72 6.63
CA LEU A 132 21.61 -27.69 6.36
C LEU A 132 20.23 -27.12 6.70
N SER A 133 20.07 -26.48 7.85
CA SER A 133 18.82 -25.84 8.24
C SER A 133 18.45 -24.66 7.32
N PHE A 134 19.44 -23.88 6.89
CA PHE A 134 19.27 -22.79 5.91
C PHE A 134 18.85 -23.35 4.55
N GLY A 135 19.49 -24.42 4.06
CA GLY A 135 19.13 -25.11 2.82
C GLY A 135 17.69 -25.67 2.84
N VAL A 136 17.29 -26.30 3.95
CA VAL A 136 15.93 -26.82 4.12
C VAL A 136 14.89 -25.69 4.17
N ASN A 137 15.19 -24.59 4.85
CA ASN A 137 14.30 -23.43 4.91
C ASN A 137 14.18 -22.72 3.55
N LEU A 138 15.29 -22.61 2.81
CA LEU A 138 15.29 -22.06 1.46
C LEU A 138 14.49 -22.95 0.48
N LEU A 139 14.63 -24.27 0.60
CA LEU A 139 13.88 -25.24 -0.21
C LEU A 139 12.37 -25.20 0.11
N LYS A 140 12.00 -25.12 1.39
CA LYS A 140 10.62 -24.93 1.82
C LYS A 140 10.03 -23.62 1.31
N SER A 141 10.76 -22.52 1.44
CA SER A 141 10.35 -21.21 0.92
C SER A 141 10.22 -21.24 -0.60
N GLY A 142 11.11 -21.90 -1.32
CA GLY A 142 11.03 -22.10 -2.77
C GLY A 142 9.81 -22.92 -3.19
N LEU A 143 9.51 -24.00 -2.47
CA LEU A 143 8.34 -24.84 -2.75
C LEU A 143 7.01 -24.11 -2.43
N GLN A 144 6.98 -23.27 -1.40
CA GLN A 144 5.81 -22.46 -1.03
C GLN A 144 5.63 -21.23 -1.92
N SER A 145 6.67 -20.77 -2.60
CA SER A 145 6.60 -19.59 -3.46
C SER A 145 5.98 -19.87 -4.83
N ALA A 146 6.16 -21.08 -5.41
CA ALA A 146 5.62 -21.38 -6.73
C ALA A 146 4.08 -21.42 -6.71
N PRO A 147 3.37 -20.60 -7.50
CA PRO A 147 1.91 -20.64 -7.58
C PRO A 147 1.39 -22.01 -8.04
N ARG A 148 0.15 -22.31 -7.72
CA ARG A 148 -0.56 -23.52 -8.16
C ARG A 148 -1.78 -23.12 -8.98
N GLU A 149 -1.90 -23.63 -10.19
CA GLU A 149 -3.08 -23.44 -11.01
C GLU A 149 -4.16 -24.48 -10.64
N LEU A 150 -5.40 -23.99 -10.52
CA LEU A 150 -6.60 -24.80 -10.29
C LEU A 150 -7.42 -24.85 -11.58
N GLY A 151 -8.14 -25.94 -11.80
CA GLY A 151 -9.05 -26.09 -12.94
C GLY A 151 -10.32 -25.26 -12.82
N SER A 152 -10.74 -24.91 -11.59
CA SER A 152 -11.90 -24.06 -11.27
C SER A 152 -11.73 -23.47 -9.87
N ALA A 153 -12.47 -22.39 -9.59
CA ALA A 153 -12.43 -21.74 -8.28
C ALA A 153 -13.79 -21.13 -7.91
N PRO A 154 -14.07 -20.93 -6.60
CA PRO A 154 -15.34 -20.35 -6.15
C PRO A 154 -15.66 -18.98 -6.77
N CYS A 155 -14.66 -18.17 -7.13
CA CYS A 155 -14.86 -16.90 -7.81
C CYS A 155 -15.40 -17.02 -9.25
N GLN A 156 -15.64 -18.23 -9.75
CA GLN A 156 -16.19 -18.52 -11.08
C GLN A 156 -17.57 -19.21 -11.03
N GLU A 157 -18.19 -19.32 -9.84
CA GLU A 157 -19.47 -20.03 -9.69
C GLU A 157 -20.66 -19.25 -10.23
N ILE A 158 -20.65 -17.92 -10.12
CA ILE A 158 -21.66 -17.03 -10.72
C ILE A 158 -20.98 -16.25 -11.83
N VAL A 159 -21.61 -16.19 -13.01
CA VAL A 159 -21.03 -15.50 -14.19
C VAL A 159 -22.09 -14.60 -14.82
N TRP A 160 -21.78 -13.30 -14.95
CA TRP A 160 -22.50 -12.34 -15.78
C TRP A 160 -21.71 -12.13 -17.06
N GLN A 161 -22.38 -12.23 -18.21
CA GLN A 161 -21.72 -12.10 -19.52
C GLN A 161 -22.58 -11.28 -20.50
N GLY A 162 -21.93 -10.54 -21.38
CA GLY A 162 -22.61 -9.75 -22.41
C GLY A 162 -23.53 -8.68 -21.79
N SER A 163 -24.81 -8.73 -22.07
CA SER A 163 -25.81 -7.75 -21.56
C SER A 163 -26.09 -7.84 -20.06
N GLU A 164 -25.64 -8.90 -19.39
CA GLU A 164 -25.78 -9.04 -17.94
C GLU A 164 -24.69 -8.30 -17.17
N VAL A 165 -23.60 -7.90 -17.85
CA VAL A 165 -22.49 -7.16 -17.25
C VAL A 165 -22.97 -5.76 -16.85
N ASP A 166 -23.00 -5.50 -15.55
CA ASP A 166 -23.41 -4.21 -15.02
C ASP A 166 -22.67 -3.90 -13.71
N LEU A 167 -21.67 -3.03 -13.80
CA LEU A 167 -20.89 -2.53 -12.66
C LEU A 167 -21.75 -1.73 -11.67
N GLY A 168 -22.88 -1.16 -12.10
CA GLY A 168 -23.83 -0.49 -11.22
C GLY A 168 -24.52 -1.42 -10.22
N ARG A 169 -24.40 -2.75 -10.43
CA ARG A 169 -24.87 -3.78 -9.48
C ARG A 169 -23.85 -4.06 -8.36
N LEU A 170 -22.63 -3.54 -8.41
CA LEU A 170 -21.63 -3.64 -7.36
C LEU A 170 -21.73 -2.42 -6.45
N PRO A 171 -21.54 -2.55 -5.12
CA PRO A 171 -21.59 -1.43 -4.18
C PRO A 171 -20.29 -0.60 -4.20
N VAL A 172 -19.91 -0.14 -5.40
CA VAL A 172 -18.72 0.67 -5.60
C VAL A 172 -18.91 2.02 -4.95
N GLN A 173 -17.95 2.45 -4.11
CA GLN A 173 -18.07 3.68 -3.33
C GLN A 173 -17.77 4.93 -4.15
N THR A 174 -18.50 6.01 -3.84
CA THR A 174 -18.11 7.39 -4.10
C THR A 174 -17.66 7.98 -2.77
N CYS A 175 -16.37 8.29 -2.62
CA CYS A 175 -15.77 8.56 -1.31
C CYS A 175 -15.96 10.01 -0.85
N TRP A 176 -15.86 10.99 -1.77
CA TRP A 176 -15.87 12.41 -1.44
C TRP A 176 -16.87 13.19 -2.27
N PRO A 177 -17.40 14.33 -1.76
CA PRO A 177 -18.42 15.12 -2.47
C PRO A 177 -17.99 15.62 -3.86
N GLY A 178 -16.70 15.80 -4.09
CA GLY A 178 -16.12 16.25 -5.36
C GLY A 178 -15.66 15.14 -6.28
N ASP A 179 -15.81 13.87 -5.90
CA ASP A 179 -15.43 12.74 -6.74
C ASP A 179 -16.29 12.69 -8.01
N ALA A 180 -15.66 12.37 -9.14
CA ALA A 180 -16.33 12.29 -10.43
C ALA A 180 -17.36 11.15 -10.54
N GLY A 181 -17.28 10.15 -9.64
CA GLY A 181 -18.20 9.02 -9.62
C GLY A 181 -17.71 7.85 -8.77
N PRO A 182 -18.27 6.65 -8.95
CA PRO A 182 -17.86 5.46 -8.21
C PRO A 182 -16.43 5.04 -8.58
N LEU A 183 -15.64 4.67 -7.55
CA LEU A 183 -14.23 4.34 -7.66
C LEU A 183 -13.92 2.97 -7.04
N ILE A 184 -13.43 2.04 -7.85
CA ILE A 184 -12.85 0.78 -7.37
C ILE A 184 -11.45 1.08 -6.84
N THR A 185 -11.19 0.75 -5.58
CA THR A 185 -9.97 1.15 -4.86
C THR A 185 -8.99 -0.01 -4.63
N TRP A 186 -9.46 -1.20 -4.23
CA TRP A 186 -8.66 -2.41 -4.01
C TRP A 186 -8.65 -3.38 -5.20
N GLY A 187 -8.78 -2.88 -6.44
CA GLY A 187 -8.73 -3.71 -7.63
C GLY A 187 -7.33 -4.25 -7.91
N LEU A 188 -7.13 -5.55 -7.71
CA LEU A 188 -5.92 -6.27 -8.12
C LEU A 188 -5.94 -6.45 -9.64
N THR A 189 -5.27 -5.57 -10.35
CA THR A 189 -5.21 -5.58 -11.82
C THR A 189 -4.11 -6.50 -12.28
N VAL A 190 -4.48 -7.45 -13.14
CA VAL A 190 -3.60 -8.44 -13.74
C VAL A 190 -3.40 -8.12 -15.21
N THR A 191 -2.13 -8.05 -15.63
CA THR A 191 -1.71 -7.85 -17.02
C THR A 191 -0.54 -8.76 -17.35
N ARG A 192 -0.26 -8.92 -18.65
CA ARG A 192 0.93 -9.62 -19.13
C ARG A 192 1.43 -9.00 -20.43
N GLY A 193 2.66 -8.50 -20.40
CA GLY A 193 3.34 -8.03 -21.61
C GLY A 193 3.70 -9.18 -22.55
N PRO A 194 3.84 -8.93 -23.89
CA PRO A 194 4.04 -9.95 -24.89
C PRO A 194 5.37 -10.71 -24.77
N HIS A 195 6.36 -10.08 -24.13
CA HIS A 195 7.71 -10.63 -23.95
C HIS A 195 8.00 -11.13 -22.54
N LYS A 196 6.98 -11.14 -21.66
CA LYS A 196 7.14 -11.53 -20.26
C LYS A 196 6.47 -12.90 -20.00
N PRO A 197 7.21 -13.86 -19.42
CA PRO A 197 6.65 -15.17 -19.08
C PRO A 197 5.68 -15.08 -17.89
N ARG A 198 5.81 -14.05 -17.04
CA ARG A 198 4.97 -13.85 -15.84
C ARG A 198 4.03 -12.68 -15.99
N GLN A 199 2.94 -12.75 -15.26
CA GLN A 199 1.96 -11.68 -15.14
C GLN A 199 2.44 -10.61 -14.15
N ASN A 200 2.02 -9.38 -14.37
CA ASN A 200 2.09 -8.30 -13.42
C ASN A 200 0.80 -8.27 -12.58
N LEU A 201 0.92 -8.02 -11.31
CA LEU A 201 -0.18 -7.79 -10.39
C LEU A 201 0.04 -6.45 -9.70
N GLY A 202 -0.93 -5.55 -9.78
CA GLY A 202 -0.84 -4.24 -9.15
C GLY A 202 -2.18 -3.72 -8.68
N ILE A 203 -2.17 -2.84 -7.69
CA ILE A 203 -3.36 -2.11 -7.27
C ILE A 203 -3.36 -0.76 -7.96
N TYR A 204 -4.43 -0.49 -8.69
CA TYR A 204 -4.67 0.79 -9.36
C TYR A 204 -6.12 1.18 -9.13
N ARG A 205 -6.38 2.46 -8.92
CA ARG A 205 -7.76 2.94 -8.84
C ARG A 205 -8.42 2.91 -10.21
N GLN A 206 -9.73 2.62 -10.24
CA GLN A 206 -10.48 2.45 -11.46
C GLN A 206 -11.82 3.16 -11.34
N GLN A 207 -12.05 4.15 -12.19
CA GLN A 207 -13.31 4.89 -12.23
C GLN A 207 -14.35 4.14 -13.07
N VAL A 208 -15.52 3.89 -12.51
CA VAL A 208 -16.65 3.34 -13.25
C VAL A 208 -17.32 4.47 -14.06
N ILE A 209 -17.42 4.29 -15.39
CA ILE A 209 -17.98 5.29 -16.30
C ILE A 209 -19.22 4.80 -17.07
N ALA A 210 -19.44 3.49 -17.11
CA ALA A 210 -20.60 2.87 -17.76
C ALA A 210 -20.85 1.48 -17.14
N PRO A 211 -21.98 0.83 -17.43
CA PRO A 211 -22.28 -0.51 -16.90
C PRO A 211 -21.17 -1.55 -17.15
N ASN A 212 -20.42 -1.42 -18.24
CA ASN A 212 -19.34 -2.33 -18.60
C ASN A 212 -18.02 -1.63 -18.92
N LYS A 213 -17.80 -0.39 -18.46
CA LYS A 213 -16.57 0.34 -18.72
C LYS A 213 -16.00 0.97 -17.48
N LEU A 214 -14.69 0.88 -17.33
CA LEU A 214 -13.95 1.56 -16.31
C LEU A 214 -12.66 2.16 -16.86
N ILE A 215 -12.19 3.25 -16.24
CA ILE A 215 -10.93 3.90 -16.56
C ILE A 215 -9.85 3.34 -15.64
N LEU A 216 -8.71 2.96 -16.22
CA LEU A 216 -7.52 2.49 -15.52
C LEU A 216 -6.54 3.65 -15.34
N ARG A 217 -6.36 4.16 -14.12
CA ARG A 217 -5.34 5.18 -13.88
C ARG A 217 -3.96 4.56 -13.80
N TRP A 218 -3.28 4.53 -14.92
CA TRP A 218 -1.92 4.00 -15.05
C TRP A 218 -0.91 5.10 -15.36
N PHE A 219 -0.02 5.35 -14.42
CA PHE A 219 1.17 6.15 -14.70
C PHE A 219 2.19 5.38 -15.55
N ALA A 220 2.92 6.08 -16.39
CA ALA A 220 3.82 5.50 -17.39
C ALA A 220 4.87 4.52 -16.83
N HIS A 221 5.28 4.69 -15.58
CA HIS A 221 6.28 3.84 -14.92
C HIS A 221 5.70 2.59 -14.25
N ARG A 222 4.36 2.43 -14.19
CA ARG A 222 3.71 1.27 -13.55
C ARG A 222 3.73 0.04 -14.44
N GLY A 223 3.76 -1.16 -13.81
CA GLY A 223 3.88 -2.43 -14.52
C GLY A 223 2.79 -2.66 -15.59
N GLY A 224 1.52 -2.38 -15.26
CA GLY A 224 0.41 -2.48 -16.21
C GLY A 224 0.57 -1.58 -17.43
N ALA A 225 0.99 -0.32 -17.22
CA ALA A 225 1.27 0.61 -18.31
C ALA A 225 2.44 0.17 -19.19
N GLN A 226 3.46 -0.46 -18.59
CA GLN A 226 4.60 -1.02 -19.34
C GLN A 226 4.15 -2.20 -20.21
N ASP A 227 3.41 -3.14 -19.62
CA ASP A 227 2.87 -4.30 -20.34
C ASP A 227 1.98 -3.88 -21.51
N PHE A 228 1.14 -2.86 -21.29
CA PHE A 228 0.29 -2.29 -22.34
C PHE A 228 1.12 -1.65 -23.47
N ARG A 229 2.14 -0.83 -23.16
CA ARG A 229 3.00 -0.22 -24.19
C ARG A 229 3.75 -1.26 -25.02
N ASP A 230 4.31 -2.29 -24.35
CA ASP A 230 4.99 -3.39 -25.03
C ASP A 230 4.03 -4.14 -25.96
N HIS A 231 2.76 -4.36 -25.50
CA HIS A 231 1.72 -4.98 -26.33
C HIS A 231 1.32 -4.09 -27.51
N ALA A 232 1.07 -2.81 -27.29
CA ALA A 232 0.66 -1.88 -28.34
C ALA A 232 1.71 -1.77 -29.46
N LEU A 233 3.00 -1.89 -29.12
CA LEU A 233 4.10 -1.93 -30.08
C LEU A 233 4.21 -3.26 -30.81
N ALA A 234 4.06 -4.38 -30.09
CA ALA A 234 4.22 -5.72 -30.66
C ALA A 234 2.99 -6.16 -31.47
N HIS A 235 1.79 -5.72 -31.08
CA HIS A 235 0.50 -6.13 -31.65
C HIS A 235 -0.41 -4.92 -31.91
N PRO A 236 -0.08 -4.05 -32.87
CA PRO A 236 -0.87 -2.85 -33.16
C PRO A 236 -2.32 -3.20 -33.53
N GLY A 237 -3.29 -2.53 -32.91
CA GLY A 237 -4.71 -2.72 -33.17
C GLY A 237 -5.32 -4.00 -32.59
N VAL A 238 -4.58 -4.78 -31.81
CA VAL A 238 -5.09 -5.98 -31.12
C VAL A 238 -5.50 -5.61 -29.70
N PRO A 239 -6.72 -5.96 -29.23
CA PRO A 239 -7.17 -5.70 -27.87
C PRO A 239 -6.17 -6.20 -26.83
N PHE A 240 -5.92 -5.40 -25.77
CA PHE A 240 -5.03 -5.78 -24.68
C PHE A 240 -5.83 -6.37 -23.51
N PRO A 241 -5.70 -7.67 -23.19
CA PRO A 241 -6.43 -8.30 -22.11
C PRO A 241 -6.05 -7.73 -20.74
N VAL A 242 -7.07 -7.47 -19.92
CA VAL A 242 -6.93 -7.03 -18.53
C VAL A 242 -7.94 -7.78 -17.68
N SER A 243 -7.54 -8.20 -16.49
CA SER A 243 -8.46 -8.75 -15.49
C SER A 243 -8.26 -8.05 -14.16
N VAL A 244 -9.34 -7.88 -13.39
CA VAL A 244 -9.32 -7.23 -12.07
C VAL A 244 -9.95 -8.18 -11.06
N ALA A 245 -9.20 -8.57 -10.03
CA ALA A 245 -9.70 -9.36 -8.92
C ALA A 245 -9.99 -8.47 -7.70
N LEU A 246 -11.18 -8.61 -7.14
CA LEU A 246 -11.65 -7.88 -5.95
C LEU A 246 -11.84 -8.87 -4.80
N GLY A 247 -11.49 -8.46 -3.58
CA GLY A 247 -11.69 -9.27 -2.40
C GLY A 247 -10.80 -10.53 -2.35
N ALA A 248 -9.58 -10.47 -2.94
CA ALA A 248 -8.58 -11.50 -2.73
C ALA A 248 -8.09 -11.53 -1.27
N ASP A 249 -7.38 -12.57 -0.89
CA ASP A 249 -6.84 -12.69 0.46
C ASP A 249 -5.84 -11.55 0.80
N PRO A 250 -5.71 -11.17 2.08
CA PRO A 250 -4.89 -10.04 2.47
C PRO A 250 -3.41 -10.14 2.08
N ALA A 251 -2.83 -11.35 2.04
CA ALA A 251 -1.43 -11.52 1.62
C ALA A 251 -1.24 -11.14 0.15
N MET A 252 -2.25 -11.35 -0.71
CA MET A 252 -2.25 -10.91 -2.11
C MET A 252 -2.25 -9.38 -2.21
N LEU A 253 -3.07 -8.71 -1.40
CA LEU A 253 -3.12 -7.24 -1.36
C LEU A 253 -1.79 -6.66 -0.89
N LEU A 254 -1.21 -7.21 0.19
CA LEU A 254 0.10 -6.80 0.69
C LEU A 254 1.20 -7.05 -0.34
N ALA A 255 1.16 -8.17 -1.06
CA ALA A 255 2.15 -8.48 -2.10
C ALA A 255 2.08 -7.48 -3.27
N ALA A 256 0.88 -7.04 -3.65
CA ALA A 256 0.68 -6.11 -4.75
C ALA A 256 1.13 -4.67 -4.44
N VAL A 257 1.25 -4.28 -3.15
CA VAL A 257 1.70 -2.94 -2.73
C VAL A 257 3.14 -2.93 -2.21
N THR A 258 3.72 -4.09 -1.93
CA THR A 258 5.10 -4.18 -1.44
C THR A 258 6.09 -4.12 -2.59
N PRO A 259 7.08 -3.21 -2.59
CA PRO A 259 8.14 -3.21 -3.58
C PRO A 259 9.02 -4.46 -3.41
N ILE A 260 8.81 -5.45 -4.25
CA ILE A 260 9.58 -6.69 -4.28
C ILE A 260 10.61 -6.65 -5.43
N PRO A 261 11.72 -7.42 -5.33
CA PRO A 261 12.67 -7.56 -6.44
C PRO A 261 12.00 -8.11 -7.70
N ASP A 262 12.46 -7.66 -8.87
CA ASP A 262 11.96 -8.14 -10.17
C ASP A 262 12.11 -9.66 -10.39
N SER A 263 12.97 -10.32 -9.63
CA SER A 263 13.16 -11.77 -9.66
C SER A 263 12.03 -12.56 -8.99
N LEU A 264 11.17 -11.92 -8.21
CA LEU A 264 10.07 -12.51 -7.46
C LEU A 264 8.73 -11.94 -7.99
N SER A 265 7.73 -12.79 -8.24
CA SER A 265 6.40 -12.30 -8.58
C SER A 265 5.58 -12.02 -7.32
N GLU A 266 4.57 -11.14 -7.44
CA GLU A 266 3.61 -10.83 -6.37
C GLU A 266 2.91 -12.10 -5.87
N TYR A 267 2.57 -13.02 -6.76
CA TYR A 267 1.98 -14.31 -6.41
C TYR A 267 2.91 -15.19 -5.57
N GLN A 268 4.19 -15.21 -5.91
CA GLN A 268 5.21 -15.92 -5.12
C GLN A 268 5.39 -15.29 -3.75
N PHE A 269 5.43 -13.96 -3.70
CA PHE A 269 5.58 -13.23 -2.45
C PHE A 269 4.37 -13.40 -1.52
N ALA A 270 3.14 -13.37 -2.07
CA ALA A 270 1.94 -13.68 -1.30
C ALA A 270 1.97 -15.09 -0.71
N GLY A 271 2.47 -16.07 -1.48
CA GLY A 271 2.68 -17.43 -0.99
C GLY A 271 3.67 -17.51 0.17
N LEU A 272 4.76 -16.73 0.12
CA LEU A 272 5.72 -16.61 1.22
C LEU A 272 5.08 -15.99 2.47
N LEU A 273 4.31 -14.90 2.31
CA LEU A 273 3.61 -14.24 3.41
C LEU A 273 2.61 -15.19 4.08
N ARG A 274 1.81 -15.87 3.31
CA ARG A 274 0.77 -16.79 3.80
C ARG A 274 1.35 -18.10 4.34
N GLY A 275 2.56 -18.49 3.91
CA GLY A 275 3.16 -19.79 4.24
C GLY A 275 2.51 -20.96 3.49
N ALA A 276 1.81 -20.69 2.38
CA ALA A 276 1.15 -21.66 1.53
C ALA A 276 1.18 -21.17 0.07
N ARG A 277 1.22 -22.10 -0.88
CA ARG A 277 1.23 -21.78 -2.30
C ARG A 277 0.03 -20.93 -2.69
N THR A 278 0.25 -19.88 -3.47
CA THR A 278 -0.83 -19.09 -4.05
C THR A 278 -1.57 -19.93 -5.07
N GLU A 279 -2.88 -20.05 -4.90
CA GLU A 279 -3.75 -20.73 -5.83
C GLU A 279 -4.29 -19.74 -6.85
N LEU A 280 -4.12 -20.06 -8.12
CA LEU A 280 -4.55 -19.26 -9.26
C LEU A 280 -5.57 -20.03 -10.07
N VAL A 281 -6.48 -19.33 -10.70
CA VAL A 281 -7.40 -19.90 -11.69
C VAL A 281 -7.32 -19.09 -12.98
N ARG A 282 -7.39 -19.77 -14.12
CA ARG A 282 -7.42 -19.10 -15.42
C ARG A 282 -8.73 -18.34 -15.57
N CYS A 283 -8.67 -17.14 -16.10
CA CYS A 283 -9.85 -16.37 -16.46
C CYS A 283 -10.72 -17.11 -17.49
N LEU A 284 -12.01 -16.84 -17.46
CA LEU A 284 -12.98 -17.51 -18.36
C LEU A 284 -12.94 -16.93 -19.79
N GLY A 285 -12.57 -15.67 -19.93
CA GLY A 285 -12.57 -14.91 -21.19
C GLY A 285 -11.21 -14.61 -21.79
N ASN A 286 -10.12 -14.83 -21.07
CA ASN A 286 -8.76 -14.53 -21.55
C ASN A 286 -7.72 -15.47 -20.92
N ASP A 287 -6.44 -15.28 -21.29
CA ASP A 287 -5.33 -16.12 -20.86
C ASP A 287 -4.71 -15.75 -19.50
N LEU A 288 -5.24 -14.75 -18.84
CA LEU A 288 -4.72 -14.30 -17.55
C LEU A 288 -5.16 -15.26 -16.44
N GLN A 289 -4.39 -15.27 -15.36
CA GLN A 289 -4.67 -16.04 -14.15
C GLN A 289 -4.87 -15.08 -12.99
N VAL A 290 -5.95 -15.27 -12.25
CA VAL A 290 -6.32 -14.46 -11.09
C VAL A 290 -6.24 -15.28 -9.81
N PRO A 291 -6.13 -14.66 -8.63
CA PRO A 291 -6.23 -15.38 -7.36
C PRO A 291 -7.55 -16.15 -7.25
N ALA A 292 -7.47 -17.47 -7.04
CA ALA A 292 -8.63 -18.33 -6.85
C ALA A 292 -9.45 -17.94 -5.59
N SER A 293 -8.82 -17.24 -4.65
CA SER A 293 -9.43 -16.71 -3.42
C SER A 293 -10.25 -15.44 -3.62
N ALA A 294 -10.26 -14.83 -4.82
CA ALA A 294 -11.03 -13.63 -5.09
C ALA A 294 -12.53 -13.79 -4.83
N GLU A 295 -13.19 -12.72 -4.43
CA GLU A 295 -14.63 -12.65 -4.27
C GLU A 295 -15.33 -12.37 -5.60
N ILE A 296 -14.75 -11.44 -6.41
CA ILE A 296 -15.26 -10.99 -7.70
C ILE A 296 -14.10 -10.84 -8.68
N VAL A 297 -14.32 -11.20 -9.94
CA VAL A 297 -13.35 -11.01 -11.03
C VAL A 297 -14.03 -10.27 -12.18
N LEU A 298 -13.42 -9.19 -12.63
CA LEU A 298 -13.80 -8.45 -13.83
C LEU A 298 -12.85 -8.84 -14.95
N GLU A 299 -13.36 -9.29 -16.09
CA GLU A 299 -12.58 -9.71 -17.25
C GLU A 299 -12.95 -8.85 -18.46
N GLY A 300 -11.95 -8.40 -19.22
CA GLY A 300 -12.16 -7.59 -20.40
C GLY A 300 -10.86 -7.19 -21.07
N ALA A 301 -10.91 -6.11 -21.83
CA ALA A 301 -9.76 -5.63 -22.58
C ALA A 301 -9.76 -4.10 -22.77
N ILE A 302 -8.60 -3.54 -22.99
CA ILE A 302 -8.45 -2.21 -23.57
C ILE A 302 -8.58 -2.36 -25.08
N LEU A 303 -9.53 -1.62 -25.68
CA LEU A 303 -9.86 -1.76 -27.08
C LEU A 303 -9.15 -0.68 -27.92
N PRO A 304 -8.71 -1.00 -29.14
CA PRO A 304 -8.28 0.01 -30.10
C PRO A 304 -9.46 0.91 -30.48
N SER A 305 -9.18 2.19 -30.74
CA SER A 305 -10.17 3.17 -31.15
C SER A 305 -9.60 4.06 -32.25
N ALA A 306 -10.30 4.13 -33.36
CA ALA A 306 -9.96 5.04 -34.46
C ALA A 306 -10.35 6.50 -34.14
N ASP A 307 -11.25 6.70 -33.19
CA ASP A 307 -11.75 8.02 -32.81
C ASP A 307 -10.84 8.76 -31.82
N ASP A 308 -9.84 8.06 -31.25
CA ASP A 308 -8.87 8.64 -30.32
C ASP A 308 -7.50 8.78 -30.96
N PRO A 309 -6.82 9.94 -30.83
CA PRO A 309 -5.49 10.18 -31.40
C PRO A 309 -4.41 9.19 -30.92
N SER A 310 -4.59 8.58 -29.75
CA SER A 310 -3.69 7.54 -29.25
C SER A 310 -3.83 6.20 -29.97
N GLY A 311 -4.89 6.00 -30.74
CA GLY A 311 -5.27 4.72 -31.34
C GLY A 311 -5.97 3.75 -30.38
N TRP A 312 -6.26 4.16 -29.14
CA TRP A 312 -6.87 3.36 -28.07
C TRP A 312 -8.00 4.12 -27.39
N GLU A 313 -8.97 3.41 -26.84
CA GLU A 313 -10.07 4.04 -26.12
C GLU A 313 -9.57 4.70 -24.83
N MET A 314 -9.72 6.03 -24.73
CA MET A 314 -9.35 6.84 -23.56
C MET A 314 -10.50 7.74 -23.12
N ALA A 315 -10.61 7.98 -21.82
CA ALA A 315 -11.60 8.89 -21.25
C ALA A 315 -10.99 9.76 -20.15
N PRO A 316 -11.58 10.95 -19.86
CA PRO A 316 -11.16 11.78 -18.73
C PRO A 316 -11.46 11.08 -17.40
N GLU A 317 -10.44 10.94 -16.54
CA GLU A 317 -10.50 10.37 -15.19
C GLU A 317 -10.47 11.48 -14.15
N GLY A 318 -11.30 11.37 -13.14
CA GLY A 318 -11.34 12.28 -12.01
C GLY A 318 -12.25 13.50 -12.23
N PRO A 319 -12.21 14.47 -11.28
CA PRO A 319 -11.34 14.48 -10.11
C PRO A 319 -11.73 13.44 -9.04
N PHE A 320 -10.76 13.04 -8.22
CA PHE A 320 -10.96 12.19 -7.04
C PHE A 320 -10.13 12.70 -5.87
N GLY A 321 -10.67 12.62 -4.65
CA GLY A 321 -9.89 12.84 -3.43
C GLY A 321 -8.76 11.82 -3.32
N ASP A 322 -7.53 12.30 -3.04
CA ASP A 322 -6.34 11.46 -3.01
C ASP A 322 -5.54 11.61 -1.70
N HIS A 323 -4.52 10.76 -1.51
CA HIS A 323 -3.72 10.63 -0.30
C HIS A 323 -3.02 11.92 0.18
N THR A 324 -3.03 12.96 -0.64
CA THR A 324 -2.55 14.29 -0.26
C THR A 324 -3.60 15.12 0.47
N GLY A 325 -4.86 14.68 0.48
CA GLY A 325 -6.00 15.44 0.97
C GLY A 325 -6.55 16.47 -0.01
N TYR A 326 -6.09 16.41 -1.27
CA TYR A 326 -6.56 17.26 -2.36
C TYR A 326 -7.20 16.39 -3.45
N TYR A 327 -8.06 16.99 -4.27
CA TYR A 327 -8.53 16.35 -5.50
C TYR A 327 -7.44 16.40 -6.56
N ASN A 328 -7.27 15.31 -7.32
CA ASN A 328 -6.36 15.31 -8.47
C ASN A 328 -6.94 16.09 -9.64
N GLU A 329 -6.08 16.48 -10.57
CA GLU A 329 -6.48 17.05 -11.85
C GLU A 329 -7.10 15.98 -12.75
N VAL A 330 -7.97 16.41 -13.67
CA VAL A 330 -8.58 15.54 -14.68
C VAL A 330 -7.57 15.22 -15.77
N GLU A 331 -7.31 13.94 -15.98
CA GLU A 331 -6.38 13.45 -16.99
C GLU A 331 -7.03 12.35 -17.84
N ARG A 332 -6.57 12.16 -19.08
CA ARG A 332 -7.07 11.09 -19.93
C ARG A 332 -6.29 9.80 -19.67
N HIS A 333 -7.02 8.74 -19.39
CA HIS A 333 -6.48 7.39 -19.18
C HIS A 333 -7.21 6.36 -20.02
N LEU A 334 -6.59 5.17 -20.13
CA LEU A 334 -7.11 4.04 -20.89
C LEU A 334 -8.42 3.50 -20.31
N VAL A 335 -9.33 3.12 -21.19
CA VAL A 335 -10.62 2.51 -20.84
C VAL A 335 -10.54 1.00 -21.01
N MET A 336 -10.95 0.26 -20.01
CA MET A 336 -11.19 -1.17 -20.07
C MET A 336 -12.67 -1.41 -20.30
N THR A 337 -13.00 -2.13 -21.37
CA THR A 337 -14.34 -2.68 -21.60
C THR A 337 -14.42 -4.07 -21.01
N ILE A 338 -15.40 -4.29 -20.13
CA ILE A 338 -15.62 -5.54 -19.41
C ILE A 338 -16.65 -6.36 -20.20
N ASP A 339 -16.34 -7.59 -20.50
CA ASP A 339 -17.22 -8.53 -21.18
C ASP A 339 -17.76 -9.64 -20.27
N ARG A 340 -17.16 -9.79 -19.09
CA ARG A 340 -17.54 -10.77 -18.09
C ARG A 340 -17.23 -10.32 -16.66
N ILE A 341 -18.16 -10.61 -15.75
CA ILE A 341 -17.98 -10.54 -14.32
C ILE A 341 -18.27 -11.91 -13.75
N SER A 342 -17.30 -12.51 -13.06
CA SER A 342 -17.51 -13.75 -12.33
C SER A 342 -17.32 -13.52 -10.83
N MET A 343 -18.00 -14.29 -9.99
CA MET A 343 -17.96 -14.11 -8.56
C MET A 343 -18.32 -15.35 -7.76
N ARG A 344 -17.97 -15.33 -6.47
CA ARG A 344 -18.44 -16.33 -5.50
C ARG A 344 -19.96 -16.16 -5.25
N PRO A 345 -20.65 -17.20 -4.77
CA PRO A 345 -21.95 -17.02 -4.14
C PRO A 345 -21.83 -16.06 -2.94
N ASP A 346 -22.76 -15.12 -2.81
CA ASP A 346 -22.79 -14.11 -1.75
C ASP A 346 -21.45 -13.36 -1.58
N PRO A 347 -20.94 -12.69 -2.63
CA PRO A 347 -19.60 -12.11 -2.63
C PRO A 347 -19.51 -10.93 -1.67
N ILE A 348 -18.29 -10.72 -1.11
CA ILE A 348 -17.95 -9.58 -0.29
C ILE A 348 -17.17 -8.57 -1.14
N TYR A 349 -17.68 -7.34 -1.24
CA TYR A 349 -16.96 -6.25 -1.89
C TYR A 349 -15.96 -5.62 -0.93
N HIS A 350 -14.67 -5.67 -1.25
CA HIS A 350 -13.62 -5.04 -0.45
C HIS A 350 -13.25 -3.67 -1.01
N SER A 351 -13.32 -2.64 -0.18
CA SER A 351 -13.07 -1.25 -0.56
C SER A 351 -12.24 -0.51 0.47
N THR A 352 -11.66 0.60 0.04
CA THR A 352 -11.01 1.60 0.90
C THR A 352 -11.26 2.99 0.35
N TYR A 353 -10.70 4.01 1.01
CA TYR A 353 -10.69 5.39 0.54
C TYR A 353 -9.29 5.97 0.71
N THR A 354 -8.99 7.01 -0.04
CA THR A 354 -7.82 7.86 0.14
C THR A 354 -8.25 9.27 0.50
N GLY A 355 -7.45 9.97 1.30
CA GLY A 355 -7.78 11.32 1.73
C GLY A 355 -6.65 11.96 2.52
N LYS A 356 -6.96 13.03 3.24
CA LYS A 356 -5.98 13.64 4.16
C LYS A 356 -5.61 12.64 5.25
N PRO A 357 -4.33 12.30 5.41
CA PRO A 357 -3.88 11.32 6.41
C PRO A 357 -4.32 11.65 7.86
N PRO A 358 -4.49 10.64 8.72
CA PRO A 358 -4.34 9.22 8.40
C PRO A 358 -5.52 8.68 7.58
N ASP A 359 -5.22 7.87 6.60
CA ASP A 359 -6.14 7.03 5.84
C ASP A 359 -5.63 5.59 5.82
N GLU A 360 -6.38 4.63 5.32
CA GLU A 360 -5.98 3.22 5.34
C GLU A 360 -4.68 2.96 4.55
N PRO A 361 -4.46 3.54 3.34
CA PRO A 361 -3.18 3.44 2.65
C PRO A 361 -1.98 4.01 3.41
N SER A 362 -2.14 5.10 4.16
CA SER A 362 -1.04 5.66 4.97
C SER A 362 -0.66 4.78 6.16
N ILE A 363 -1.64 4.18 6.84
CA ILE A 363 -1.40 3.20 7.91
C ILE A 363 -0.69 1.96 7.36
N LEU A 364 -1.13 1.48 6.19
CA LEU A 364 -0.47 0.38 5.50
C LEU A 364 0.97 0.74 5.13
N GLY A 365 1.20 1.94 4.61
CA GLY A 365 2.52 2.47 4.27
C GLY A 365 3.44 2.55 5.49
N GLU A 366 2.94 3.03 6.63
CA GLU A 366 3.68 3.09 7.90
C GLU A 366 4.08 1.68 8.37
N ALA A 367 3.15 0.72 8.34
CA ALA A 367 3.42 -0.66 8.72
C ALA A 367 4.45 -1.32 7.78
N LEU A 368 4.33 -1.13 6.48
CA LEU A 368 5.29 -1.64 5.49
C LEU A 368 6.66 -0.98 5.63
N ASN A 369 6.73 0.28 6.07
CA ASN A 369 8.00 0.95 6.34
C ASN A 369 8.86 0.13 7.32
N GLU A 370 8.27 -0.46 8.36
CA GLU A 370 8.99 -1.29 9.32
C GLU A 370 9.64 -2.53 8.68
N VAL A 371 9.06 -3.05 7.61
CA VAL A 371 9.65 -4.15 6.82
C VAL A 371 10.84 -3.66 6.00
N PHE A 372 10.84 -2.40 5.56
CA PHE A 372 11.93 -1.85 4.74
C PHE A 372 13.12 -1.33 5.54
N VAL A 373 12.95 -0.94 6.79
CA VAL A 373 14.04 -0.43 7.64
C VAL A 373 15.25 -1.38 7.65
N PRO A 374 15.12 -2.70 7.89
CA PRO A 374 16.25 -3.62 7.86
C PRO A 374 16.94 -3.74 6.49
N ILE A 375 16.19 -3.57 5.40
CA ILE A 375 16.74 -3.59 4.04
C ILE A 375 17.58 -2.32 3.80
N LEU A 376 17.08 -1.18 4.25
CA LEU A 376 17.80 0.11 4.19
C LEU A 376 19.07 0.07 5.04
N GLN A 377 19.00 -0.50 6.25
CA GLN A 377 20.14 -0.66 7.16
C GLN A 377 21.26 -1.55 6.60
N LYS A 378 20.97 -2.51 5.72
CA LYS A 378 22.02 -3.26 5.03
C LYS A 378 22.87 -2.38 4.11
N GLN A 379 22.25 -1.41 3.44
CA GLN A 379 22.93 -0.48 2.55
C GLN A 379 23.57 0.68 3.32
N PHE A 380 22.95 1.10 4.40
CA PHE A 380 23.36 2.21 5.26
C PHE A 380 23.36 1.74 6.73
N PRO A 381 24.38 0.98 7.17
CA PRO A 381 24.42 0.39 8.52
C PRO A 381 24.47 1.43 9.64
N GLU A 382 24.83 2.65 9.32
CA GLU A 382 24.82 3.81 10.21
C GLU A 382 23.41 4.32 10.53
N ILE A 383 22.39 3.97 9.75
CA ILE A 383 20.98 4.31 10.05
C ILE A 383 20.49 3.42 11.19
N VAL A 384 20.16 4.05 12.31
CA VAL A 384 19.62 3.36 13.50
C VAL A 384 18.13 3.13 13.35
N ASP A 385 17.40 4.15 12.87
CA ASP A 385 15.97 4.06 12.61
C ASP A 385 15.56 4.96 11.45
N PHE A 386 14.40 4.64 10.85
CA PHE A 386 13.86 5.34 9.69
C PHE A 386 12.34 5.35 9.78
N HIS A 387 11.72 6.51 9.62
CA HIS A 387 10.29 6.68 9.74
C HIS A 387 9.72 7.53 8.60
N LEU A 388 8.65 7.03 8.00
CA LEU A 388 7.79 7.76 7.07
C LEU A 388 6.48 8.09 7.79
N PRO A 389 6.33 9.30 8.35
CA PRO A 389 5.13 9.65 9.11
C PRO A 389 3.91 9.75 8.19
N ALA A 390 2.74 9.37 8.70
CA ALA A 390 1.47 9.46 7.96
C ALA A 390 1.20 10.89 7.45
N GLU A 391 1.53 11.91 8.25
CA GLU A 391 1.41 13.33 7.91
C GLU A 391 2.26 13.73 6.68
N GLY A 392 3.29 12.95 6.38
CA GLY A 392 4.12 13.09 5.18
C GLY A 392 3.47 12.54 3.91
N CYS A 393 2.18 12.21 3.93
CA CYS A 393 1.43 11.72 2.77
C CYS A 393 2.19 10.55 2.08
N SER A 394 2.35 9.45 2.79
CA SER A 394 3.04 8.21 2.43
C SER A 394 4.56 8.28 2.51
N TYR A 395 5.26 9.00 1.64
CA TYR A 395 6.74 8.98 1.55
C TYR A 395 7.36 10.36 1.34
N ARG A 396 6.58 11.44 1.42
CA ARG A 396 7.10 12.80 1.13
C ARG A 396 7.99 13.35 2.22
N ILE A 397 7.82 12.91 3.46
CA ILE A 397 8.69 13.23 4.59
C ILE A 397 9.31 11.93 5.09
N ALA A 398 10.63 11.96 5.32
CA ALA A 398 11.35 10.89 6.01
C ALA A 398 12.12 11.50 7.19
N VAL A 399 12.02 10.85 8.37
CA VAL A 399 12.84 11.17 9.54
C VAL A 399 13.81 10.03 9.76
N VAL A 400 15.10 10.33 9.88
CA VAL A 400 16.19 9.35 9.88
C VAL A 400 17.04 9.53 11.12
N SER A 401 17.13 8.52 11.97
CA SER A 401 18.07 8.46 13.08
C SER A 401 19.39 7.89 12.62
N LEU A 402 20.46 8.64 12.81
CA LEU A 402 21.79 8.35 12.30
C LEU A 402 22.81 8.23 13.43
N ARG A 403 23.58 7.16 13.45
CA ARG A 403 24.85 7.12 14.20
C ARG A 403 25.93 7.79 13.35
N LYS A 404 26.17 9.07 13.66
CA LYS A 404 27.12 9.88 12.92
C LYS A 404 28.56 9.44 13.17
N GLU A 405 29.34 9.19 12.12
CA GLU A 405 30.72 8.68 12.20
C GLU A 405 31.77 9.66 11.67
N PHE A 406 31.36 10.63 10.84
CA PHE A 406 32.27 11.64 10.27
C PHE A 406 31.51 12.93 9.92
N PRO A 407 32.21 14.06 9.73
CA PRO A 407 31.59 15.31 9.29
C PRO A 407 30.92 15.18 7.92
N GLY A 408 29.72 15.75 7.76
CA GLY A 408 28.94 15.67 6.52
C GLY A 408 28.21 14.33 6.29
N HIS A 409 28.21 13.42 7.27
CA HIS A 409 27.59 12.10 7.16
C HIS A 409 26.08 12.20 6.91
N ALA A 410 25.39 13.14 7.58
CA ALA A 410 23.96 13.37 7.36
C ALA A 410 23.63 13.68 5.90
N ARG A 411 24.45 14.50 5.23
CA ARG A 411 24.26 14.83 3.80
C ARG A 411 24.44 13.62 2.90
N ARG A 412 25.45 12.77 3.16
CA ARG A 412 25.63 11.51 2.43
C ARG A 412 24.39 10.62 2.53
N VAL A 413 23.81 10.49 3.71
CA VAL A 413 22.61 9.68 3.94
C VAL A 413 21.41 10.27 3.20
N MET A 414 21.21 11.58 3.19
CA MET A 414 20.14 12.24 2.43
C MET A 414 20.22 11.90 0.93
N PHE A 415 21.39 12.07 0.29
CA PHE A 415 21.59 11.71 -1.12
C PHE A 415 21.44 10.22 -1.35
N GLY A 416 21.92 9.39 -0.44
CA GLY A 416 21.77 7.94 -0.49
C GLY A 416 20.30 7.51 -0.49
N ILE A 417 19.47 8.04 0.40
CA ILE A 417 18.05 7.72 0.49
C ILE A 417 17.31 8.15 -0.79
N TRP A 418 17.51 9.39 -1.28
CA TRP A 418 16.86 9.87 -2.48
C TRP A 418 17.14 9.03 -3.74
N SER A 419 18.25 8.29 -3.77
CA SER A 419 18.67 7.45 -4.91
C SER A 419 18.52 5.94 -4.70
N PHE A 420 18.20 5.48 -3.48
CA PHE A 420 18.30 4.06 -3.13
C PHE A 420 17.13 3.22 -3.64
N LEU A 421 15.91 3.62 -3.35
CA LEU A 421 14.70 2.91 -3.78
C LEU A 421 13.84 3.84 -4.66
N ARG A 422 13.17 3.25 -5.65
CA ARG A 422 12.35 3.98 -6.60
C ARG A 422 11.30 4.90 -5.91
N GLN A 423 10.69 4.44 -4.81
CA GLN A 423 9.73 5.24 -4.06
C GLN A 423 10.35 6.44 -3.36
N PHE A 424 11.60 6.36 -2.90
CA PHE A 424 12.27 7.46 -2.20
C PHE A 424 12.72 8.57 -3.15
N MET A 425 12.72 8.33 -4.46
CA MET A 425 12.91 9.41 -5.43
C MET A 425 11.82 10.48 -5.30
N TYR A 426 10.65 10.15 -4.74
CA TYR A 426 9.55 11.09 -4.48
C TYR A 426 9.58 11.71 -3.07
N THR A 427 10.51 11.30 -2.19
CA THR A 427 10.65 11.92 -0.87
C THR A 427 11.10 13.36 -1.02
N LYS A 428 10.26 14.28 -0.53
CA LYS A 428 10.44 15.72 -0.65
C LYS A 428 11.37 16.27 0.44
N THR A 429 11.14 15.85 1.68
CA THR A 429 11.90 16.33 2.83
C THR A 429 12.52 15.18 3.60
N ILE A 430 13.81 15.27 3.91
CA ILE A 430 14.50 14.33 4.79
C ILE A 430 15.03 15.11 5.99
N ILE A 431 14.64 14.68 7.19
CA ILE A 431 15.16 15.19 8.46
C ILE A 431 16.09 14.13 9.04
N VAL A 432 17.37 14.48 9.24
CA VAL A 432 18.35 13.59 9.85
C VAL A 432 18.63 14.05 11.27
N VAL A 433 18.48 13.16 12.23
CA VAL A 433 18.72 13.37 13.65
C VAL A 433 19.75 12.36 14.18
N ASP A 434 20.33 12.59 15.36
CA ASP A 434 21.19 11.59 16.02
C ASP A 434 20.40 10.44 16.62
N ASP A 435 21.10 9.41 17.07
CA ASP A 435 20.54 8.17 17.64
C ASP A 435 19.96 8.32 19.06
N ASP A 436 20.04 9.50 19.64
CA ASP A 436 19.39 9.87 20.90
C ASP A 436 17.95 10.43 20.71
N ILE A 437 17.46 10.54 19.47
CA ILE A 437 16.13 11.08 19.13
C ILE A 437 15.21 9.95 18.62
N ASP A 438 14.03 9.83 19.21
CA ASP A 438 12.98 8.97 18.64
C ASP A 438 12.37 9.64 17.40
N VAL A 439 12.63 9.07 16.22
CA VAL A 439 12.14 9.55 14.92
C VAL A 439 10.60 9.56 14.79
N ARG A 440 9.88 8.90 15.72
CA ARG A 440 8.42 8.86 15.76
C ARG A 440 7.81 9.83 16.75
N ASP A 441 8.61 10.37 17.68
CA ASP A 441 8.16 11.44 18.56
C ASP A 441 8.45 12.81 17.91
N TRP A 442 7.42 13.40 17.32
CA TRP A 442 7.52 14.74 16.74
C TRP A 442 8.00 15.81 17.73
N LYS A 443 7.80 15.64 19.04
CA LYS A 443 8.29 16.59 20.03
C LYS A 443 9.80 16.52 20.12
N GLU A 444 10.39 15.33 20.11
CA GLU A 444 11.85 15.15 20.09
C GLU A 444 12.45 15.59 18.76
N VAL A 445 11.83 15.25 17.63
CA VAL A 445 12.28 15.69 16.30
C VAL A 445 12.28 17.22 16.20
N MET A 446 11.20 17.88 16.65
CA MET A 446 11.11 19.34 16.66
C MET A 446 12.09 19.97 17.63
N TRP A 447 12.36 19.33 18.78
CA TRP A 447 13.39 19.78 19.69
C TRP A 447 14.78 19.73 19.04
N ALA A 448 15.12 18.64 18.35
CA ALA A 448 16.39 18.52 17.62
C ALA A 448 16.52 19.60 16.52
N LEU A 449 15.47 19.81 15.73
CA LEU A 449 15.43 20.88 14.73
C LEU A 449 15.60 22.28 15.36
N SER A 450 15.02 22.52 16.54
CA SER A 450 15.09 23.82 17.20
C SER A 450 16.46 24.11 17.85
N THR A 451 17.22 23.06 18.18
CA THR A 451 18.45 23.20 19.00
C THR A 451 19.75 22.85 18.27
N ARG A 452 19.67 22.02 17.21
CA ARG A 452 20.85 21.48 16.52
C ARG A 452 20.97 21.95 15.07
N PHE A 453 19.94 22.55 14.52
CA PHE A 453 19.87 22.96 13.12
C PHE A 453 20.06 24.47 12.95
N ASP A 454 20.94 24.86 12.04
CA ASP A 454 21.08 26.20 11.48
C ASP A 454 20.64 26.22 10.04
N ALA A 455 19.71 27.10 9.68
CA ALA A 455 19.05 27.08 8.38
C ALA A 455 20.01 27.21 7.18
N ALA A 456 21.07 28.01 7.31
CA ALA A 456 22.03 28.22 6.22
C ALA A 456 23.05 27.08 6.11
N ARG A 457 23.60 26.64 7.26
CA ARG A 457 24.63 25.62 7.30
C ARG A 457 24.06 24.20 6.99
N ASP A 458 22.89 23.88 7.53
CA ASP A 458 22.41 22.52 7.70
C ASP A 458 21.29 22.13 6.70
N THR A 459 20.91 23.06 5.83
CA THR A 459 19.95 22.76 4.74
C THR A 459 20.68 22.28 3.49
N VAL A 460 20.11 21.28 2.85
CA VAL A 460 20.43 20.83 1.49
C VAL A 460 19.22 21.05 0.62
N ILE A 461 19.37 21.81 -0.46
CA ILE A 461 18.35 21.96 -1.50
C ILE A 461 18.85 21.28 -2.77
N ALA A 462 18.01 20.40 -3.36
CA ALA A 462 18.25 19.80 -4.67
C ALA A 462 17.09 20.16 -5.59
N GLU A 463 17.36 21.02 -6.57
CA GLU A 463 16.40 21.53 -7.53
C GLU A 463 16.26 20.63 -8.75
N ASN A 464 15.16 20.76 -9.49
CA ASN A 464 14.90 20.04 -10.75
C ASN A 464 15.00 18.53 -10.61
N THR A 465 14.40 17.99 -9.54
CA THR A 465 14.39 16.57 -9.25
C THR A 465 12.98 15.98 -9.40
N PRO A 466 12.84 14.68 -9.69
CA PRO A 466 11.55 14.02 -9.73
C PRO A 466 10.81 14.18 -8.40
N ILE A 467 9.53 14.54 -8.49
CA ILE A 467 8.59 14.64 -7.37
C ILE A 467 7.30 13.94 -7.74
N ASP A 468 6.45 13.66 -6.77
CA ASP A 468 5.13 13.09 -7.01
C ASP A 468 4.26 14.06 -7.83
N GLU A 469 3.61 13.57 -8.87
CA GLU A 469 2.69 14.34 -9.73
C GLU A 469 1.52 14.95 -8.94
N LEU A 470 1.14 14.34 -7.81
CA LEU A 470 0.11 14.87 -6.90
C LEU A 470 0.64 15.90 -5.91
N ASP A 471 1.88 16.37 -6.05
CA ASP A 471 2.42 17.47 -5.26
C ASP A 471 2.10 18.83 -5.89
N PHE A 472 0.92 19.37 -5.57
CA PHE A 472 0.50 20.69 -6.07
C PHE A 472 1.38 21.87 -5.58
N ALA A 473 2.28 21.63 -4.61
CA ALA A 473 3.25 22.64 -4.20
C ALA A 473 4.50 22.65 -5.10
N SER A 474 4.66 21.69 -6.00
CA SER A 474 5.74 21.71 -6.99
C SER A 474 5.45 22.71 -8.11
N PRO A 475 6.48 23.37 -8.68
CA PRO A 475 6.27 24.36 -9.74
C PRO A 475 5.78 23.73 -11.06
N VAL A 476 6.07 22.46 -11.28
CA VAL A 476 5.67 21.69 -12.46
C VAL A 476 5.29 20.28 -12.01
N ALA A 477 4.24 19.69 -12.60
CA ALA A 477 3.83 18.33 -12.30
C ALA A 477 5.00 17.34 -12.53
N GLY A 478 5.28 16.52 -11.54
CA GLY A 478 6.36 15.53 -11.57
C GLY A 478 7.78 16.09 -11.44
N LEU A 479 7.98 17.43 -11.37
CA LEU A 479 9.30 18.06 -11.26
C LEU A 479 9.29 19.15 -10.19
N GLY A 480 10.14 19.03 -9.19
CA GLY A 480 10.22 19.98 -8.08
C GLY A 480 11.56 20.01 -7.41
N SER A 481 11.57 20.39 -6.14
CA SER A 481 12.78 20.46 -5.33
C SER A 481 12.68 19.58 -4.10
N LYS A 482 13.84 19.17 -3.58
CA LYS A 482 14.00 18.40 -2.36
C LYS A 482 14.71 19.20 -1.30
N MET A 483 14.39 18.95 -0.04
CA MET A 483 15.02 19.58 1.10
C MET A 483 15.52 18.53 2.10
N GLY A 484 16.79 18.61 2.45
CA GLY A 484 17.39 17.84 3.55
C GLY A 484 17.72 18.76 4.72
N LEU A 485 17.39 18.35 5.94
CA LEU A 485 17.65 19.09 7.18
C LEU A 485 18.56 18.25 8.08
N ASP A 486 19.78 18.74 8.34
CA ASP A 486 20.74 18.08 9.23
C ASP A 486 20.57 18.61 10.67
N ALA A 487 19.71 17.96 11.44
CA ALA A 487 19.49 18.23 12.86
C ALA A 487 20.32 17.31 13.77
N THR A 488 21.52 16.89 13.33
CA THR A 488 22.49 16.16 14.16
C THR A 488 23.36 17.12 14.98
N ASN A 489 23.97 16.64 16.07
CA ASN A 489 25.03 17.36 16.80
C ASN A 489 26.20 17.66 15.86
N LYS A 490 26.78 18.84 15.96
CA LYS A 490 27.87 19.27 15.08
C LYS A 490 29.24 18.96 15.68
N TRP A 491 30.12 18.48 14.83
CA TRP A 491 31.49 18.18 15.15
C TRP A 491 32.38 19.41 14.90
N PRO A 492 33.62 19.45 15.46
CA PRO A 492 34.52 20.60 15.32
C PRO A 492 34.82 20.99 13.86
N ALA A 493 34.77 20.05 12.92
CA ALA A 493 34.95 20.34 11.49
C ALA A 493 33.69 20.93 10.81
N GLU A 494 32.54 20.93 11.48
CA GLU A 494 31.26 21.44 10.96
C GLU A 494 30.87 22.79 11.54
N THR A 495 31.48 23.16 12.68
CA THR A 495 31.25 24.45 13.35
C THR A 495 32.49 24.89 14.14
N SER A 496 32.76 26.18 14.17
CA SER A 496 33.81 26.77 15.02
C SER A 496 33.37 26.97 16.48
N ARG A 497 32.06 26.83 16.75
CA ARG A 497 31.52 27.01 18.10
C ARG A 497 31.67 25.72 18.90
N ALA A 498 32.05 25.81 20.18
CA ALA A 498 31.99 24.69 21.10
C ALA A 498 30.55 24.18 21.20
N TRP A 499 30.33 22.88 20.91
CA TRP A 499 28.99 22.30 20.92
C TRP A 499 28.50 22.05 22.34
N GLY A 500 27.22 22.30 22.58
CA GLY A 500 26.58 22.11 23.87
C GLY A 500 26.47 20.62 24.26
N ARG A 501 26.41 20.37 25.57
CA ARG A 501 26.11 19.02 26.09
C ARG A 501 24.64 18.94 26.47
N VAL A 502 23.97 17.89 26.00
CA VAL A 502 22.56 17.59 26.34
C VAL A 502 22.44 17.29 27.85
N ILE A 503 21.45 17.90 28.51
CA ILE A 503 21.13 17.61 29.90
C ILE A 503 20.57 16.19 29.98
N SER A 504 21.22 15.33 30.74
CA SER A 504 20.77 13.95 30.99
C SER A 504 20.42 13.76 32.46
N ARG A 505 19.45 12.90 32.72
CA ARG A 505 19.13 12.45 34.09
C ARG A 505 20.07 11.31 34.49
N ASP A 506 20.40 11.22 35.75
CA ASP A 506 21.08 10.05 36.30
C ASP A 506 20.15 8.83 36.24
N ALA A 507 20.63 7.71 35.68
CA ALA A 507 19.82 6.53 35.43
C ALA A 507 19.27 5.90 36.73
N ALA A 508 20.05 5.90 37.83
CA ALA A 508 19.60 5.35 39.11
C ALA A 508 18.54 6.26 39.77
N LEU A 509 18.69 7.57 39.59
CA LEU A 509 17.69 8.54 40.04
C LEU A 509 16.41 8.43 39.23
N ALA A 510 16.49 8.21 37.90
CA ALA A 510 15.33 8.04 37.04
C ALA A 510 14.47 6.86 37.50
N GLN A 511 15.06 5.67 37.73
CA GLN A 511 14.32 4.50 38.22
C GLN A 511 13.62 4.73 39.57
N ARG A 512 14.28 5.44 40.49
CA ARG A 512 13.65 5.80 41.77
C ARG A 512 12.47 6.76 41.61
N VAL A 513 12.60 7.72 40.70
CA VAL A 513 11.53 8.69 40.41
C VAL A 513 10.36 8.01 39.73
N ASP A 514 10.61 7.10 38.79
CA ASP A 514 9.56 6.32 38.09
C ASP A 514 8.74 5.49 39.09
N ALA A 515 9.42 4.83 40.05
CA ALA A 515 8.74 4.08 41.11
C ALA A 515 7.92 5.01 42.04
N LEU A 516 8.43 6.20 42.34
CA LEU A 516 7.70 7.21 43.11
C LEU A 516 6.47 7.73 42.37
N CYS A 517 6.62 8.07 41.08
CA CYS A 517 5.53 8.57 40.24
C CYS A 517 4.43 7.53 40.07
N ALA A 518 4.78 6.25 39.87
CA ALA A 518 3.82 5.15 39.85
C ALA A 518 3.02 5.06 41.18
N GLY A 519 3.68 5.29 42.33
CA GLY A 519 3.02 5.36 43.63
C GLY A 519 2.12 6.59 43.83
N LEU A 520 2.35 7.64 43.08
CA LEU A 520 1.56 8.87 43.10
C LEU A 520 0.44 8.88 42.02
N GLY A 521 0.40 7.87 41.15
CA GLY A 521 -0.65 7.68 40.13
C GLY A 521 -0.45 8.50 38.84
N PHE A 522 0.79 8.89 38.51
CA PHE A 522 1.13 9.51 37.22
C PHE A 522 2.50 9.05 36.71
#